data_795d041f7357001713b110d3c2cc2d43
#
_entry.id   795d041f7357001713b110d3c2cc2d43
#
_cell.length_a   1.000
_cell.length_b   1.000
_cell.length_c   1.000
_cell.angle_alpha   90.00
_cell.angle_beta   90.00
_cell.angle_gamma   90.00
#
_symmetry.space_group_name_H-M   'P 1'
#
loop_
_entity.id
_entity.type
_entity.pdbx_description
1 polymer ?
#
loop_
_entity_poly.entity_id
_entity_poly.type
_entity_poly.pdbx_seq_one_letter_code
_entity_poly.pdbx_strand_id
1 'polypeptide(L)'
;LVHEFGHFITAKKAGVHIYEFSIGMGPLIKTHKGKDGINYNIRALPIGGFVSMAGEVYEDDDTKTIKKEDFMCNKKWWQRVIILAAGVFNNFLLAIIILFIMALIWGASSLDPKVGTVLEDSAAEAGGLMEGDLIFSINDHKVSTWDQTQIVLYLKNDSNVYEFEVLRDGKTITLELEPDVTETEAGEEQKTFGFGIEQKTERGLWASIKYAFARFWSLISTM
;
A
#
# COMPACT_ATOMS: atom_id res chain seq x y z
N LEU A 1 14.43 7.68 -2.29
CA LEU A 1 15.70 6.97 -2.08
C LEU A 1 15.57 5.46 -2.32
N VAL A 2 14.63 4.75 -1.65
CA VAL A 2 14.43 3.30 -1.82
C VAL A 2 14.02 2.96 -3.25
N HIS A 3 13.18 3.77 -3.86
CA HIS A 3 12.81 3.70 -5.28
C HIS A 3 14.04 3.72 -6.19
N GLU A 4 14.89 4.73 -6.04
CA GLU A 4 16.13 4.92 -6.83
C GLU A 4 17.12 3.78 -6.61
N PHE A 5 17.17 3.25 -5.39
CA PHE A 5 18.00 2.11 -5.07
C PHE A 5 17.57 0.84 -5.83
N GLY A 6 16.28 0.69 -6.13
CA GLY A 6 15.78 -0.37 -7.01
C GLY A 6 16.34 -0.27 -8.42
N HIS A 7 16.26 0.91 -9.04
CA HIS A 7 16.85 1.17 -10.34
C HIS A 7 18.36 0.94 -10.34
N PHE A 8 19.05 1.45 -9.33
CA PHE A 8 20.49 1.30 -9.17
C PHE A 8 20.94 -0.16 -9.15
N ILE A 9 20.34 -1.00 -8.28
CA ILE A 9 20.75 -2.41 -8.17
C ILE A 9 20.50 -3.17 -9.47
N THR A 10 19.35 -2.98 -10.09
CA THR A 10 18.97 -3.73 -11.29
C THR A 10 19.76 -3.26 -12.51
N ALA A 11 20.00 -1.95 -12.67
CA ALA A 11 20.88 -1.41 -13.71
C ALA A 11 22.30 -1.94 -13.58
N LYS A 12 22.85 -1.93 -12.36
CA LYS A 12 24.19 -2.46 -12.08
C LYS A 12 24.30 -3.96 -12.42
N LYS A 13 23.28 -4.76 -12.03
CA LYS A 13 23.23 -6.20 -12.38
C LYS A 13 23.07 -6.44 -13.89
N ALA A 14 22.40 -5.55 -14.59
CA ALA A 14 22.25 -5.63 -16.04
C ALA A 14 23.49 -5.14 -16.80
N GLY A 15 24.52 -4.65 -16.09
CA GLY A 15 25.74 -4.10 -16.69
C GLY A 15 25.50 -2.76 -17.37
N VAL A 16 24.53 -1.95 -16.92
CA VAL A 16 24.37 -0.58 -17.39
C VAL A 16 25.41 0.28 -16.71
N HIS A 17 26.07 1.16 -17.47
CA HIS A 17 26.99 2.13 -16.89
C HIS A 17 26.25 3.16 -16.05
N ILE A 18 26.63 3.28 -14.78
CA ILE A 18 26.05 4.21 -13.81
C ILE A 18 27.10 5.28 -13.51
N TYR A 19 26.72 6.54 -13.76
CA TYR A 19 27.61 7.68 -13.47
C TYR A 19 27.60 8.05 -12.00
N GLU A 20 26.38 8.16 -11.44
CA GLU A 20 26.21 8.53 -10.04
C GLU A 20 24.96 7.96 -9.41
N PHE A 21 25.03 7.77 -8.11
CA PHE A 21 23.92 7.54 -7.22
C PHE A 21 23.91 8.64 -6.17
N SER A 22 22.86 9.48 -6.20
CA SER A 22 22.78 10.67 -5.36
C SER A 22 21.68 10.56 -4.30
N ILE A 23 22.03 10.87 -3.07
CA ILE A 23 21.10 11.06 -1.96
C ILE A 23 20.79 12.56 -1.85
N GLY A 24 19.50 12.93 -1.96
CA GLY A 24 19.06 14.32 -1.97
C GLY A 24 19.13 14.98 -3.34
N MET A 25 18.81 16.25 -3.38
CA MET A 25 18.79 17.11 -4.56
C MET A 25 19.58 18.40 -4.32
N GLY A 26 19.77 19.20 -5.40
CA GLY A 26 20.46 20.50 -5.32
C GLY A 26 21.99 20.39 -5.35
N PRO A 27 22.70 21.40 -4.77
CA PRO A 27 24.15 21.45 -4.83
C PRO A 27 24.83 20.26 -4.17
N LEU A 28 25.95 19.84 -4.74
CA LEU A 28 26.77 18.74 -4.23
C LEU A 28 27.48 19.16 -2.95
N ILE A 29 27.31 18.38 -1.88
CA ILE A 29 28.04 18.57 -0.61
C ILE A 29 29.26 17.66 -0.56
N LYS A 30 29.07 16.37 -0.88
CA LYS A 30 30.11 15.37 -0.76
C LYS A 30 30.00 14.33 -1.86
N THR A 31 31.14 13.94 -2.42
CA THR A 31 31.27 12.82 -3.36
C THR A 31 32.22 11.76 -2.81
N HIS A 32 31.83 10.52 -2.98
CA HIS A 32 32.72 9.38 -2.76
C HIS A 32 32.75 8.51 -4.02
N LYS A 33 33.92 8.36 -4.63
CA LYS A 33 34.07 7.48 -5.78
C LYS A 33 34.24 6.04 -5.30
N GLY A 34 33.28 5.19 -5.63
CA GLY A 34 33.33 3.77 -5.31
C GLY A 34 34.42 3.03 -6.09
N LYS A 35 34.80 1.87 -5.60
CA LYS A 35 35.74 0.96 -6.31
C LYS A 35 35.19 0.48 -7.65
N ASP A 36 33.88 0.54 -7.83
CA ASP A 36 33.13 0.22 -9.03
C ASP A 36 33.06 1.36 -10.05
N GLY A 37 33.73 2.50 -9.75
CA GLY A 37 33.80 3.68 -10.60
C GLY A 37 32.60 4.62 -10.47
N ILE A 38 31.56 4.23 -9.70
CA ILE A 38 30.34 5.01 -9.51
C ILE A 38 30.58 6.14 -8.49
N ASN A 39 30.06 7.32 -8.77
CA ASN A 39 30.09 8.43 -7.83
C ASN A 39 28.89 8.34 -6.87
N TYR A 40 29.16 8.19 -5.58
CA TYR A 40 28.14 8.22 -4.53
C TYR A 40 28.10 9.62 -3.93
N ASN A 41 26.99 10.33 -4.14
CA ASN A 41 26.88 11.75 -3.85
C ASN A 41 25.89 12.01 -2.71
N ILE A 42 26.22 13.00 -1.88
CA ILE A 42 25.29 13.60 -0.92
C ILE A 42 25.06 15.05 -1.35
N ARG A 43 23.79 15.44 -1.48
CA ARG A 43 23.36 16.76 -1.93
C ARG A 43 22.67 17.53 -0.82
N ALA A 44 22.58 18.85 -0.98
CA ALA A 44 22.19 19.79 0.09
C ALA A 44 20.75 19.63 0.57
N LEU A 45 19.83 19.28 -0.31
CA LEU A 45 18.42 19.09 0.03
C LEU A 45 18.18 17.60 0.32
N PRO A 46 17.81 17.21 1.55
CA PRO A 46 17.61 15.79 1.90
C PRO A 46 16.26 15.24 1.41
N ILE A 47 15.81 15.69 0.26
CA ILE A 47 14.54 15.29 -0.37
C ILE A 47 14.88 14.47 -1.60
N GLY A 48 14.36 13.23 -1.66
CA GLY A 48 14.54 12.36 -2.80
C GLY A 48 15.95 11.83 -2.99
N GLY A 49 16.32 11.63 -4.22
CA GLY A 49 17.58 11.14 -4.73
C GLY A 49 17.40 10.83 -6.19
N PHE A 50 18.47 10.44 -6.86
CA PHE A 50 18.41 9.97 -8.24
C PHE A 50 19.59 9.06 -8.57
N VAL A 51 19.42 8.30 -9.61
CA VAL A 51 20.45 7.49 -10.24
C VAL A 51 20.63 8.01 -11.68
N SER A 52 21.87 8.29 -12.08
CA SER A 52 22.17 8.69 -13.47
C SER A 52 22.81 7.53 -14.20
N MET A 53 22.21 7.13 -15.32
CA MET A 53 22.58 5.95 -16.11
C MET A 53 22.81 6.31 -17.57
N ALA A 54 23.79 5.64 -18.18
CA ALA A 54 24.07 5.81 -19.61
C ALA A 54 22.87 5.35 -20.47
N GLY A 55 22.41 6.22 -21.38
CA GLY A 55 21.32 5.93 -22.29
C GLY A 55 19.92 6.15 -21.73
N GLU A 56 19.80 6.82 -20.58
CA GLU A 56 18.54 7.32 -20.05
C GLU A 56 18.16 8.66 -20.70
N VAL A 57 19.13 9.55 -20.84
CA VAL A 57 19.05 10.79 -21.60
C VAL A 57 20.13 10.74 -22.68
N TYR A 58 19.80 11.17 -23.88
CA TYR A 58 20.74 11.14 -25.00
C TYR A 58 21.73 12.29 -24.85
N GLU A 59 22.98 11.99 -24.47
CA GLU A 59 24.10 12.93 -24.52
C GLU A 59 25.15 12.44 -25.53
N ASP A 60 25.44 13.24 -26.53
CA ASP A 60 26.36 12.90 -27.64
C ASP A 60 27.81 12.64 -27.17
N ASP A 61 28.20 13.16 -26.01
CA ASP A 61 29.57 13.05 -25.48
C ASP A 61 29.88 11.68 -24.83
N ASP A 62 28.85 10.94 -24.43
CA ASP A 62 29.00 9.64 -23.73
C ASP A 62 29.45 8.51 -24.67
N THR A 63 29.18 8.65 -25.96
CA THR A 63 29.49 7.60 -26.95
C THR A 63 30.98 7.42 -27.21
N LYS A 64 31.82 8.36 -26.76
CA LYS A 64 33.28 8.32 -26.96
C LYS A 64 34.03 7.49 -25.92
N THR A 65 33.46 7.32 -24.74
CA THR A 65 34.17 6.70 -23.58
C THR A 65 33.50 5.43 -23.06
N ILE A 66 32.19 5.23 -23.34
CA ILE A 66 31.42 4.10 -22.82
C ILE A 66 31.10 3.13 -23.98
N LYS A 67 31.18 1.84 -23.70
CA LYS A 67 30.81 0.82 -24.68
C LYS A 67 29.33 0.87 -24.98
N LYS A 68 28.98 0.76 -26.26
CA LYS A 68 27.56 0.78 -26.71
C LYS A 68 26.69 -0.26 -25.97
N GLU A 69 27.26 -1.39 -25.58
CA GLU A 69 26.58 -2.46 -24.84
C GLU A 69 26.20 -2.06 -23.39
N ASP A 70 26.83 -1.03 -22.80
CA ASP A 70 26.63 -0.57 -21.45
C ASP A 70 25.55 0.52 -21.33
N PHE A 71 24.98 0.93 -22.46
CA PHE A 71 23.84 1.87 -22.49
C PHE A 71 22.55 1.14 -22.19
N MET A 72 21.67 1.75 -21.37
CA MET A 72 20.36 1.24 -21.04
C MET A 72 19.51 0.95 -22.28
N CYS A 73 19.52 1.87 -23.26
CA CYS A 73 18.78 1.71 -24.51
C CYS A 73 19.19 0.49 -25.34
N ASN A 74 20.43 0.01 -25.20
CA ASN A 74 20.99 -1.14 -25.93
C ASN A 74 20.84 -2.48 -25.16
N LYS A 75 20.30 -2.45 -23.95
CA LYS A 75 19.99 -3.68 -23.19
C LYS A 75 18.78 -4.40 -23.78
N LYS A 76 18.67 -5.70 -23.52
CA LYS A 76 17.50 -6.49 -23.92
C LYS A 76 16.22 -5.88 -23.34
N TRP A 77 15.14 -5.93 -24.10
CA TRP A 77 13.88 -5.30 -23.69
C TRP A 77 13.41 -5.68 -22.27
N TRP A 78 13.55 -6.96 -21.88
CA TRP A 78 13.17 -7.43 -20.55
C TRP A 78 14.06 -6.85 -19.44
N GLN A 79 15.37 -6.63 -19.69
CA GLN A 79 16.27 -5.98 -18.73
C GLN A 79 15.82 -4.52 -18.48
N ARG A 80 15.45 -3.82 -19.54
CA ARG A 80 14.92 -2.44 -19.45
C ARG A 80 13.64 -2.40 -18.64
N VAL A 81 12.70 -3.34 -18.90
CA VAL A 81 11.45 -3.45 -18.12
C VAL A 81 11.75 -3.70 -16.64
N ILE A 82 12.67 -4.63 -16.33
CA ILE A 82 13.06 -4.91 -14.93
C ILE A 82 13.66 -3.66 -14.28
N ILE A 83 14.55 -2.94 -14.95
CA ILE A 83 15.15 -1.72 -14.42
C ILE A 83 14.06 -0.69 -14.12
N LEU A 84 13.16 -0.43 -15.06
CA LEU A 84 12.08 0.53 -14.88
C LEU A 84 11.09 0.15 -13.78
N ALA A 85 10.74 -1.13 -13.67
CA ALA A 85 9.81 -1.62 -12.65
C ALA A 85 10.43 -1.71 -11.23
N ALA A 86 11.76 -1.80 -11.15
CA ALA A 86 12.46 -2.07 -9.89
C ALA A 86 12.26 -0.99 -8.82
N GLY A 87 12.09 0.26 -9.23
CA GLY A 87 11.81 1.36 -8.30
C GLY A 87 10.48 1.16 -7.57
N VAL A 88 9.42 0.88 -8.32
CA VAL A 88 8.07 0.62 -7.78
C VAL A 88 8.07 -0.65 -6.92
N PHE A 89 8.72 -1.71 -7.42
CA PHE A 89 8.84 -2.97 -6.67
C PHE A 89 9.54 -2.77 -5.30
N ASN A 90 10.59 -1.98 -5.25
CA ASN A 90 11.29 -1.67 -4.00
C ASN A 90 10.42 -0.89 -3.01
N ASN A 91 9.57 0.02 -3.50
CA ASN A 91 8.62 0.72 -2.63
C ASN A 91 7.59 -0.25 -2.04
N PHE A 92 7.10 -1.21 -2.81
CA PHE A 92 6.19 -2.24 -2.33
C PHE A 92 6.87 -3.15 -1.30
N LEU A 93 8.12 -3.54 -1.56
CA LEU A 93 8.89 -4.32 -0.60
C LEU A 93 9.09 -3.58 0.71
N LEU A 94 9.42 -2.28 0.64
CA LEU A 94 9.55 -1.44 1.83
C LEU A 94 8.23 -1.35 2.60
N ALA A 95 7.09 -1.17 1.92
CA ALA A 95 5.77 -1.12 2.55
C ALA A 95 5.47 -2.43 3.32
N ILE A 96 5.73 -3.58 2.70
CA ILE A 96 5.55 -4.89 3.36
C ILE A 96 6.46 -5.03 4.57
N ILE A 97 7.73 -4.60 4.48
CA ILE A 97 8.68 -4.64 5.60
C ILE A 97 8.19 -3.76 6.76
N ILE A 98 7.71 -2.55 6.48
CA ILE A 98 7.17 -1.65 7.50
C ILE A 98 5.96 -2.28 8.16
N LEU A 99 4.99 -2.79 7.40
CA LEU A 99 3.80 -3.46 7.93
C LEU A 99 4.17 -4.68 8.80
N PHE A 100 5.18 -5.45 8.38
CA PHE A 100 5.69 -6.58 9.15
C PHE A 100 6.30 -6.13 10.49
N ILE A 101 7.14 -5.10 10.48
CA ILE A 101 7.75 -4.55 11.70
C ILE A 101 6.66 -4.00 12.63
N MET A 102 5.68 -3.29 12.11
CA MET A 102 4.54 -2.79 12.87
C MET A 102 3.78 -3.95 13.53
N ALA A 103 3.48 -5.01 12.78
CA ALA A 103 2.80 -6.18 13.31
C ALA A 103 3.62 -6.95 14.36
N LEU A 104 4.95 -6.94 14.26
CA LEU A 104 5.81 -7.51 15.32
C LEU A 104 5.76 -6.72 16.63
N ILE A 105 5.70 -5.38 16.54
CA ILE A 105 5.74 -4.49 17.71
C ILE A 105 4.35 -4.44 18.38
N TRP A 106 3.30 -4.14 17.61
CA TRP A 106 1.94 -3.93 18.14
C TRP A 106 1.05 -5.16 18.07
N GLY A 107 1.45 -6.18 17.31
CA GLY A 107 0.65 -7.35 17.00
C GLY A 107 -0.07 -7.22 15.65
N ALA A 108 -0.48 -8.35 15.11
CA ALA A 108 -1.25 -8.47 13.87
C ALA A 108 -2.75 -8.42 14.20
N SER A 109 -3.42 -7.32 13.89
CA SER A 109 -4.87 -7.19 14.06
C SER A 109 -5.60 -7.92 12.93
N SER A 110 -6.75 -8.54 13.25
CA SER A 110 -7.60 -9.13 12.21
C SER A 110 -8.06 -8.04 11.22
N LEU A 111 -8.06 -8.39 9.94
CA LEU A 111 -8.59 -7.54 8.87
C LEU A 111 -10.02 -7.95 8.49
N ASP A 112 -10.52 -9.06 9.04
CA ASP A 112 -11.82 -9.58 8.70
C ASP A 112 -12.92 -8.59 9.09
N PRO A 113 -13.95 -8.41 8.26
CA PRO A 113 -15.08 -7.54 8.55
C PRO A 113 -16.06 -8.21 9.52
N LYS A 114 -15.53 -8.64 10.68
CA LYS A 114 -16.29 -9.30 11.71
C LYS A 114 -16.79 -8.28 12.73
N VAL A 115 -18.07 -8.33 13.04
CA VAL A 115 -18.72 -7.48 14.02
C VAL A 115 -18.25 -7.85 15.41
N GLY A 116 -17.69 -6.90 16.14
CA GLY A 116 -17.20 -7.09 17.50
C GLY A 116 -18.07 -6.46 18.56
N THR A 117 -18.70 -5.33 18.21
CA THR A 117 -19.61 -4.62 19.10
C THR A 117 -20.81 -4.10 18.33
N VAL A 118 -21.97 -4.18 18.94
CA VAL A 118 -23.21 -3.52 18.48
C VAL A 118 -23.68 -2.61 19.60
N LEU A 119 -23.91 -1.35 19.29
CA LEU A 119 -24.37 -0.38 20.28
C LEU A 119 -25.88 -0.55 20.51
N GLU A 120 -26.29 -0.39 21.77
CA GLU A 120 -27.71 -0.38 22.15
C GLU A 120 -28.43 0.81 21.48
N ASP A 121 -29.67 0.62 21.11
CA ASP A 121 -30.53 1.61 20.43
C ASP A 121 -29.95 2.13 19.09
N SER A 122 -29.12 1.34 18.40
CA SER A 122 -28.52 1.69 17.11
C SER A 122 -29.22 1.04 15.92
N ALA A 123 -28.98 1.61 14.73
CA ALA A 123 -29.43 1.04 13.46
C ALA A 123 -29.00 -0.42 13.26
N ALA A 124 -27.80 -0.79 13.72
CA ALA A 124 -27.29 -2.14 13.64
C ALA A 124 -28.08 -3.11 14.51
N GLU A 125 -28.41 -2.72 15.74
CA GLU A 125 -29.25 -3.52 16.64
C GLU A 125 -30.66 -3.68 16.09
N ALA A 126 -31.28 -2.56 15.68
CA ALA A 126 -32.62 -2.55 15.09
C ALA A 126 -32.73 -3.40 13.84
N GLY A 127 -31.68 -3.42 12.98
CA GLY A 127 -31.60 -4.27 11.79
C GLY A 127 -31.24 -5.72 12.08
N GLY A 128 -30.98 -6.09 13.37
CA GLY A 128 -30.70 -7.46 13.80
C GLY A 128 -29.25 -7.91 13.57
N LEU A 129 -28.30 -6.98 13.38
CA LEU A 129 -26.87 -7.30 13.35
C LEU A 129 -26.41 -7.74 14.74
N MET A 130 -25.55 -8.74 14.82
CA MET A 130 -25.08 -9.31 16.09
C MET A 130 -23.56 -9.37 16.15
N GLU A 131 -23.03 -9.37 17.37
CA GLU A 131 -21.62 -9.65 17.59
C GLU A 131 -21.26 -11.05 17.05
N GLY A 132 -20.13 -11.13 16.34
CA GLY A 132 -19.67 -12.35 15.71
C GLY A 132 -20.07 -12.51 14.24
N ASP A 133 -20.99 -11.71 13.71
CA ASP A 133 -21.36 -11.72 12.31
C ASP A 133 -20.16 -11.35 11.42
N LEU A 134 -19.95 -12.11 10.36
CA LEU A 134 -18.95 -11.80 9.34
C LEU A 134 -19.65 -11.18 8.14
N ILE A 135 -19.42 -9.90 7.90
CA ILE A 135 -20.01 -9.17 6.76
C ILE A 135 -19.25 -9.54 5.49
N PHE A 136 -19.94 -9.96 4.44
CA PHE A 136 -19.28 -10.27 3.17
C PHE A 136 -19.89 -9.54 1.96
N SER A 137 -21.05 -8.92 2.11
CA SER A 137 -21.66 -8.06 1.08
C SER A 137 -22.46 -6.92 1.71
N ILE A 138 -22.44 -5.74 1.08
CA ILE A 138 -23.29 -4.59 1.40
C ILE A 138 -23.82 -4.04 0.09
N ASN A 139 -25.13 -4.00 -0.10
CA ASN A 139 -25.79 -3.56 -1.35
C ASN A 139 -25.14 -4.18 -2.59
N ASP A 140 -25.02 -5.53 -2.63
CA ASP A 140 -24.38 -6.32 -3.70
C ASP A 140 -22.85 -6.09 -3.85
N HIS A 141 -22.24 -5.23 -3.05
CA HIS A 141 -20.79 -5.04 -3.05
C HIS A 141 -20.11 -5.99 -2.08
N LYS A 142 -19.33 -6.93 -2.62
CA LYS A 142 -18.55 -7.86 -1.81
C LYS A 142 -17.49 -7.12 -1.02
N VAL A 143 -17.42 -7.41 0.27
CA VAL A 143 -16.38 -6.93 1.18
C VAL A 143 -15.64 -8.11 1.78
N SER A 144 -14.33 -7.99 1.91
CA SER A 144 -13.47 -9.03 2.50
C SER A 144 -12.58 -8.48 3.61
N THR A 145 -12.60 -7.16 3.80
CA THR A 145 -11.87 -6.50 4.89
C THR A 145 -12.72 -5.39 5.50
N TRP A 146 -12.40 -5.04 6.74
CA TRP A 146 -13.06 -3.93 7.43
C TRP A 146 -12.93 -2.60 6.69
N ASP A 147 -11.76 -2.34 6.10
CA ASP A 147 -11.55 -1.11 5.31
C ASP A 147 -12.50 -1.03 4.12
N GLN A 148 -12.70 -2.16 3.42
CA GLN A 148 -13.65 -2.22 2.30
C GLN A 148 -15.08 -1.97 2.79
N THR A 149 -15.46 -2.53 3.94
CA THR A 149 -16.77 -2.26 4.57
C THR A 149 -16.97 -0.76 4.79
N GLN A 150 -15.99 -0.09 5.41
CA GLN A 150 -16.09 1.35 5.65
C GLN A 150 -16.14 2.17 4.35
N ILE A 151 -15.34 1.80 3.34
CA ILE A 151 -15.35 2.49 2.05
C ILE A 151 -16.69 2.33 1.33
N VAL A 152 -17.27 1.12 1.32
CA VAL A 152 -18.58 0.89 0.71
C VAL A 152 -19.65 1.73 1.42
N LEU A 153 -19.66 1.77 2.75
CA LEU A 153 -20.58 2.59 3.53
C LEU A 153 -20.41 4.10 3.28
N TYR A 154 -19.15 4.54 3.12
CA TYR A 154 -18.85 5.95 2.85
C TYR A 154 -19.24 6.37 1.42
N LEU A 155 -18.92 5.55 0.41
CA LEU A 155 -19.17 5.88 -1.00
C LEU A 155 -20.65 5.71 -1.42
N LYS A 156 -21.39 4.86 -0.72
CA LYS A 156 -22.81 4.58 -1.01
C LYS A 156 -23.76 5.29 -0.05
N ASN A 157 -23.41 6.50 0.34
CA ASN A 157 -24.17 7.30 1.30
C ASN A 157 -25.57 7.75 0.81
N ASP A 158 -25.95 7.41 -0.42
CA ASP A 158 -27.20 7.83 -1.06
C ASP A 158 -28.42 6.95 -0.69
N SER A 159 -28.20 5.75 -0.12
CA SER A 159 -29.27 4.83 0.22
C SER A 159 -29.85 5.11 1.60
N ASN A 160 -31.16 5.01 1.76
CA ASN A 160 -31.83 5.10 3.07
C ASN A 160 -31.88 3.75 3.77
N VAL A 161 -31.77 2.65 3.02
CA VAL A 161 -31.74 1.27 3.51
C VAL A 161 -30.53 0.57 2.90
N TYR A 162 -29.81 -0.18 3.71
CA TYR A 162 -28.65 -0.94 3.30
C TYR A 162 -28.91 -2.42 3.53
N GLU A 163 -28.69 -3.22 2.49
CA GLU A 163 -28.77 -4.68 2.57
C GLU A 163 -27.38 -5.24 2.95
N PHE A 164 -27.30 -5.90 4.10
CA PHE A 164 -26.11 -6.57 4.57
C PHE A 164 -26.28 -8.07 4.44
N GLU A 165 -25.36 -8.72 3.74
CA GLU A 165 -25.25 -10.16 3.78
C GLU A 165 -24.15 -10.54 4.79
N VAL A 166 -24.54 -11.27 5.81
CA VAL A 166 -23.64 -11.71 6.89
C VAL A 166 -23.61 -13.22 7.01
N LEU A 167 -22.48 -13.74 7.44
CA LEU A 167 -22.33 -15.15 7.81
C LEU A 167 -22.43 -15.28 9.33
N ARG A 168 -23.50 -15.91 9.81
CA ARG A 168 -23.78 -16.20 11.23
C ARG A 168 -23.95 -17.71 11.40
N ASP A 169 -23.14 -18.33 12.27
CA ASP A 169 -23.17 -19.78 12.54
C ASP A 169 -23.13 -20.66 11.29
N GLY A 170 -22.35 -20.23 10.28
CA GLY A 170 -22.20 -20.94 9.01
C GLY A 170 -23.38 -20.79 8.03
N LYS A 171 -24.34 -19.91 8.32
CA LYS A 171 -25.48 -19.59 7.45
C LYS A 171 -25.40 -18.16 6.98
N THR A 172 -25.70 -17.95 5.71
CA THR A 172 -25.87 -16.61 5.13
C THR A 172 -27.22 -16.04 5.56
N ILE A 173 -27.22 -14.85 6.10
CA ILE A 173 -28.42 -14.11 6.51
C ILE A 173 -28.36 -12.74 5.84
N THR A 174 -29.46 -12.31 5.26
CA THR A 174 -29.64 -10.97 4.72
C THR A 174 -30.35 -10.09 5.76
N LEU A 175 -29.77 -8.94 6.06
CA LEU A 175 -30.31 -7.95 7.01
C LEU A 175 -30.50 -6.61 6.32
N GLU A 176 -31.58 -5.93 6.61
CA GLU A 176 -31.80 -4.57 6.14
C GLU A 176 -31.56 -3.60 7.31
N LEU A 177 -30.65 -2.64 7.13
CA LEU A 177 -30.27 -1.64 8.11
C LEU A 177 -30.61 -0.24 7.60
N GLU A 178 -31.36 0.50 8.40
CA GLU A 178 -31.62 1.93 8.19
C GLU A 178 -30.63 2.73 9.04
N PRO A 179 -29.72 3.53 8.43
CA PRO A 179 -28.71 4.24 9.21
C PRO A 179 -29.32 5.35 10.06
N ASP A 180 -28.75 5.57 11.23
CA ASP A 180 -29.00 6.75 12.02
C ASP A 180 -28.38 7.97 11.33
N VAL A 181 -29.16 9.03 11.10
CA VAL A 181 -28.69 10.26 10.48
C VAL A 181 -28.41 11.30 11.55
N THR A 182 -27.16 11.73 11.64
CA THR A 182 -26.74 12.82 12.52
C THR A 182 -26.17 13.98 11.71
N GLU A 183 -26.43 15.22 12.12
CA GLU A 183 -25.80 16.38 11.52
C GLU A 183 -24.43 16.64 12.18
N THR A 184 -23.40 16.81 11.37
CA THR A 184 -22.07 17.23 11.83
C THR A 184 -22.08 18.73 12.18
N GLU A 185 -21.07 19.21 12.92
CA GLU A 185 -20.89 20.63 13.22
C GLU A 185 -20.77 21.51 11.94
N ALA A 186 -20.43 20.92 10.81
CA ALA A 186 -20.34 21.57 9.50
C ALA A 186 -21.70 21.60 8.75
N GLY A 187 -22.78 21.02 9.32
CA GLY A 187 -24.10 20.93 8.70
C GLY A 187 -24.22 19.85 7.62
N GLU A 188 -23.30 18.88 7.61
CA GLU A 188 -23.36 17.73 6.71
C GLU A 188 -24.05 16.55 7.41
N GLU A 189 -24.91 15.85 6.67
CA GLU A 189 -25.53 14.61 7.16
C GLU A 189 -24.50 13.50 7.24
N GLN A 190 -24.32 12.91 8.41
CA GLN A 190 -23.50 11.73 8.63
C GLN A 190 -24.39 10.55 8.98
N LYS A 191 -24.29 9.47 8.20
CA LYS A 191 -24.98 8.21 8.45
C LYS A 191 -24.11 7.30 9.30
N THR A 192 -24.66 6.81 10.39
CA THR A 192 -24.00 5.89 11.32
C THR A 192 -24.84 4.64 11.52
N PHE A 193 -24.21 3.52 11.84
CA PHE A 193 -24.90 2.25 12.03
C PHE A 193 -24.75 1.70 13.45
N GLY A 194 -23.79 2.22 14.22
CA GLY A 194 -23.59 1.84 15.60
C GLY A 194 -23.00 0.45 15.82
N PHE A 195 -22.09 -0.01 14.93
CA PHE A 195 -21.34 -1.24 15.13
C PHE A 195 -19.85 -1.02 14.94
N GLY A 196 -19.05 -1.88 15.57
CA GLY A 196 -17.60 -1.86 15.51
C GLY A 196 -17.00 -3.22 15.15
N ILE A 197 -15.73 -3.21 14.77
CA ILE A 197 -14.97 -4.40 14.41
C ILE A 197 -14.55 -5.22 15.64
N GLU A 198 -14.51 -6.54 15.52
CA GLU A 198 -13.83 -7.40 16.50
C GLU A 198 -12.32 -7.14 16.47
N GLN A 199 -11.78 -6.57 17.54
CA GLN A 199 -10.34 -6.32 17.69
C GLN A 199 -9.63 -7.56 18.21
N LYS A 200 -9.36 -8.51 17.33
CA LYS A 200 -8.53 -9.67 17.66
C LYS A 200 -7.10 -9.42 17.20
N THR A 201 -6.17 -9.43 18.13
CA THR A 201 -4.74 -9.24 17.86
C THR A 201 -3.98 -10.54 18.11
N GLU A 202 -3.30 -11.02 17.09
CA GLU A 202 -2.41 -12.17 17.17
C GLU A 202 -0.95 -11.72 17.26
N ARG A 203 -0.14 -12.38 18.08
CA ARG A 203 1.29 -12.11 18.20
C ARG A 203 2.09 -13.31 17.71
N GLY A 204 3.23 -13.02 17.07
CA GLY A 204 4.16 -14.03 16.60
C GLY A 204 4.64 -13.76 15.18
N LEU A 205 5.80 -14.30 14.85
CA LEU A 205 6.48 -14.08 13.56
C LEU A 205 5.57 -14.45 12.37
N TRP A 206 4.90 -15.60 12.46
CA TRP A 206 4.05 -16.08 11.36
C TRP A 206 2.77 -15.24 11.20
N ALA A 207 2.15 -14.81 12.29
CA ALA A 207 1.01 -13.91 12.28
C ALA A 207 1.40 -12.56 11.63
N SER A 208 2.58 -12.02 11.99
CA SER A 208 3.08 -10.76 11.43
C SER A 208 3.37 -10.85 9.93
N ILE A 209 3.90 -11.97 9.44
CA ILE A 209 4.14 -12.21 8.01
C ILE A 209 2.78 -12.23 7.27
N LYS A 210 1.83 -13.04 7.74
CA LYS A 210 0.50 -13.12 7.14
C LYS A 210 -0.18 -11.76 7.09
N TYR A 211 -0.16 -11.03 8.20
CA TYR A 211 -0.74 -9.70 8.30
C TYR A 211 -0.12 -8.73 7.30
N ALA A 212 1.22 -8.67 7.20
CA ALA A 212 1.89 -7.74 6.31
C ALA A 212 1.46 -7.93 4.85
N PHE A 213 1.38 -9.17 4.37
CA PHE A 213 0.93 -9.47 3.02
C PHE A 213 -0.58 -9.22 2.85
N ALA A 214 -1.41 -9.65 3.80
CA ALA A 214 -2.85 -9.45 3.75
C ALA A 214 -3.21 -7.95 3.78
N ARG A 215 -2.57 -7.19 4.66
CA ARG A 215 -2.77 -5.73 4.77
C ARG A 215 -2.30 -5.00 3.52
N PHE A 216 -1.14 -5.36 3.00
CA PHE A 216 -0.64 -4.80 1.75
C PHE A 216 -1.59 -5.05 0.59
N TRP A 217 -2.11 -6.30 0.47
CA TRP A 217 -3.08 -6.63 -0.57
C TRP A 217 -4.41 -5.90 -0.37
N SER A 218 -4.90 -5.81 0.86
CA SER A 218 -6.11 -5.03 1.20
C SER A 218 -5.97 -3.58 0.73
N LEU A 219 -4.86 -2.92 1.02
CA LEU A 219 -4.62 -1.53 0.61
C LEU A 219 -4.62 -1.34 -0.91
N ILE A 220 -4.03 -2.28 -1.66
CA ILE A 220 -4.04 -2.21 -3.14
C ILE A 220 -5.43 -2.46 -3.72
N SER A 221 -6.17 -3.43 -3.16
CA SER A 221 -7.49 -3.80 -3.68
C SER A 221 -8.59 -2.77 -3.35
N THR A 222 -8.30 -1.84 -2.46
CA THR A 222 -9.21 -0.79 -2.02
C THR A 222 -8.98 0.56 -2.75
N MET A 223 -7.88 0.67 -3.50
CA MET A 223 -7.58 1.81 -4.38
C MET A 223 -8.28 1.69 -5.73
#